data_3472552be91745f6a1b6f0b9216822c0
#
_entry.id   3472552be91745f6a1b6f0b9216822c0
#
_cell.length_a   1.000
_cell.length_b   1.000
_cell.length_c   1.000
_cell.angle_alpha   90.00
_cell.angle_beta   90.00
_cell.angle_gamma   90.00
#
_symmetry.space_group_name_H-M   'P 1'
#
loop_
_entity.id
_entity.type
_entity.pdbx_description
1 polymer ?
#
loop_
_entity_poly.entity_id
_entity_poly.type
_entity_poly.pdbx_seq_one_letter_code
_entity_poly.pdbx_strand_id
1 'polypeptide(L)'
;MIKIGDAAVSEQKVVETASMSSPEKKEESESKEKSTSSKKAASKKQSRGTGRVKLVREKEEQEINLFKENIFVVFVECETPGNIGFLARTMANFGLKNLILINPPTLTNEAFYQATHGKYIVENAKIFPTLDDFYQSQRIDFKVASTGMAGGSYNLSRIPIKPEELGKSINVSNKTAILFGREGNGLTNKEIDDCDICVSIPTDPTYPIMNISHAAAIIFYELFKNKHEFGVEGLVESSDLEKEYLIKDMQELIDYLDIPEHKKRNGLKTFNNIVSRAFITGREAHTLKGILRRLKIKLGEK
;
A
#
# COMPACT_ATOMS: atom_id res chain seq x y z
N MET A 1 -42.48 28.45 -25.72
CA MET A 1 -43.86 28.31 -25.15
C MET A 1 -43.78 27.18 -24.16
N ILE A 2 -43.91 27.52 -23.02
CA ILE A 2 -44.71 27.47 -21.79
C ILE A 2 -43.85 26.92 -20.65
N LYS A 3 -43.46 27.74 -19.74
CA LYS A 3 -43.85 28.23 -18.39
C LYS A 3 -43.37 27.26 -17.29
N ILE A 4 -42.38 27.63 -16.47
CA ILE A 4 -42.37 28.45 -15.22
C ILE A 4 -43.38 27.95 -14.17
N GLY A 5 -42.88 27.60 -13.00
CA GLY A 5 -43.62 27.41 -11.77
C GLY A 5 -42.66 27.44 -10.59
N ASP A 6 -42.68 28.58 -9.92
CA ASP A 6 -41.96 28.99 -8.71
C ASP A 6 -42.57 28.45 -7.42
N ALA A 7 -41.80 28.70 -6.36
CA ALA A 7 -42.20 28.96 -4.97
C ALA A 7 -42.25 27.70 -4.04
N ALA A 8 -41.93 27.75 -2.79
CA ALA A 8 -41.57 28.79 -1.83
C ALA A 8 -40.93 28.18 -0.59
N VAL A 9 -40.02 28.90 -0.04
CA VAL A 9 -39.57 29.18 1.32
C VAL A 9 -40.59 28.94 2.46
N SER A 10 -40.13 28.36 3.59
CA SER A 10 -40.53 28.73 4.95
C SER A 10 -39.53 28.14 5.95
N GLU A 11 -38.75 28.87 6.52
CA GLU A 11 -38.49 29.54 7.80
C GLU A 11 -38.89 28.80 9.08
N GLN A 12 -37.86 28.70 9.93
CA GLN A 12 -37.77 28.89 11.40
C GLN A 12 -38.61 28.03 12.36
N LYS A 13 -37.91 27.44 13.35
CA LYS A 13 -38.05 27.80 14.75
C LYS A 13 -36.92 27.27 15.62
N VAL A 14 -36.27 28.21 16.26
CA VAL A 14 -35.43 28.11 17.46
C VAL A 14 -36.34 27.94 18.68
N VAL A 15 -35.98 27.08 19.63
CA VAL A 15 -36.40 27.18 21.04
C VAL A 15 -35.21 26.82 21.93
N GLU A 16 -34.79 27.81 22.66
CA GLU A 16 -33.93 27.86 23.82
C GLU A 16 -34.75 27.58 25.10
N THR A 17 -34.14 26.98 26.12
CA THR A 17 -34.28 27.25 27.57
C THR A 17 -33.76 26.04 28.32
N ALA A 18 -32.90 26.11 29.20
CA ALA A 18 -32.51 26.77 30.42
C ALA A 18 -32.31 25.77 31.57
N SER A 19 -31.11 25.84 32.09
CA SER A 19 -30.58 25.61 33.44
C SER A 19 -31.49 25.06 34.59
N MET A 20 -30.84 24.26 35.45
CA MET A 20 -30.84 24.36 36.94
C MET A 20 -29.93 23.29 37.55
N SER A 21 -28.78 23.61 38.07
CA SER A 21 -28.35 23.75 39.49
C SER A 21 -28.38 22.48 40.39
N SER A 22 -27.21 22.27 40.99
CA SER A 22 -26.77 21.35 42.07
C SER A 22 -27.60 21.43 43.38
N PRO A 23 -27.39 20.57 44.39
CA PRO A 23 -26.20 20.64 45.24
C PRO A 23 -25.68 19.35 45.94
N GLU A 24 -24.46 19.48 46.42
CA GLU A 24 -23.63 18.84 47.43
C GLU A 24 -24.22 17.90 48.48
N LYS A 25 -23.37 16.92 48.89
CA LYS A 25 -22.92 16.57 50.25
C LYS A 25 -21.85 15.49 50.14
N LYS A 26 -20.68 15.71 50.48
CA LYS A 26 -19.76 15.64 51.65
C LYS A 26 -19.80 14.35 52.47
N GLU A 27 -18.55 13.89 52.79
CA GLU A 27 -18.08 13.00 53.86
C GLU A 27 -18.06 11.50 53.52
N GLU A 28 -17.03 10.71 53.72
CA GLU A 28 -15.97 10.71 54.75
C GLU A 28 -14.75 9.88 54.30
N SER A 29 -13.68 10.22 54.89
CA SER A 29 -12.29 9.82 54.93
C SER A 29 -11.97 8.37 55.28
N GLU A 30 -10.71 8.04 55.01
CA GLU A 30 -9.79 7.09 55.65
C GLU A 30 -9.93 5.57 55.34
N SER A 31 -8.95 5.15 54.63
CA SER A 31 -7.99 4.08 54.90
C SER A 31 -7.60 3.29 53.66
N LYS A 32 -6.38 3.39 53.25
CA LYS A 32 -5.46 2.30 52.89
C LYS A 32 -4.31 2.79 51.99
N GLU A 33 -3.30 3.30 52.58
CA GLU A 33 -1.94 3.14 52.10
C GLU A 33 -1.55 1.68 52.27
N LYS A 34 -1.36 0.98 51.17
CA LYS A 34 -0.44 -0.13 50.90
C LYS A 34 -0.91 -0.92 49.69
N SER A 35 -0.63 -0.40 48.49
CA SER A 35 -0.47 -1.25 47.27
C SER A 35 0.03 -0.49 46.04
N THR A 36 0.88 0.53 46.20
CA THR A 36 1.29 1.43 45.11
C THR A 36 2.67 1.15 44.51
N SER A 37 3.36 0.06 44.88
CA SER A 37 4.70 -0.22 44.32
C SER A 37 4.75 -1.21 43.13
N SER A 38 3.72 -2.01 42.92
CA SER A 38 3.71 -2.98 41.80
C SER A 38 3.05 -2.48 40.51
N LYS A 39 2.23 -1.41 40.57
CA LYS A 39 1.57 -0.84 39.37
C LYS A 39 2.41 0.14 38.57
N LYS A 40 3.45 0.74 39.16
CA LYS A 40 4.35 1.70 38.46
C LYS A 40 5.38 1.05 37.55
N ALA A 41 5.72 -0.23 37.74
CA ALA A 41 6.67 -0.94 36.89
C ALA A 41 6.04 -1.51 35.61
N ALA A 42 4.74 -1.86 35.64
CA ALA A 42 4.00 -2.36 34.49
C ALA A 42 3.61 -1.25 33.51
N SER A 43 3.29 -0.03 34.00
CA SER A 43 2.92 1.10 33.13
C SER A 43 4.11 1.71 32.35
N LYS A 44 5.34 1.57 32.89
CA LYS A 44 6.56 2.05 32.20
C LYS A 44 7.05 1.13 31.07
N LYS A 45 6.65 -0.15 31.05
CA LYS A 45 6.96 -1.09 29.95
C LYS A 45 5.96 -0.95 28.79
N GLN A 46 4.70 -0.62 29.06
CA GLN A 46 3.69 -0.43 28.04
C GLN A 46 3.85 0.90 27.27
N SER A 47 4.37 1.97 27.91
CA SER A 47 4.59 3.27 27.24
C SER A 47 5.81 3.28 26.30
N ARG A 48 6.78 2.37 26.48
CA ARG A 48 7.95 2.26 25.58
C ARG A 48 7.63 1.52 24.27
N GLY A 49 6.65 0.61 24.27
CA GLY A 49 6.21 -0.11 23.07
C GLY A 49 5.36 0.76 22.13
N THR A 50 4.44 1.54 22.69
CA THR A 50 3.55 2.42 21.94
C THR A 50 4.28 3.59 21.27
N GLY A 51 5.31 4.15 21.89
CA GLY A 51 6.13 5.21 21.29
C GLY A 51 6.95 4.74 20.09
N ARG A 52 7.50 3.52 20.12
CA ARG A 52 8.27 2.96 19.01
C ARG A 52 7.38 2.62 17.80
N VAL A 53 6.20 2.06 18.03
CA VAL A 53 5.19 1.78 16.99
C VAL A 53 4.70 3.07 16.35
N LYS A 54 4.48 4.13 17.14
CA LYS A 54 4.06 5.44 16.62
C LYS A 54 5.13 6.08 15.74
N LEU A 55 6.40 6.03 16.16
CA LEU A 55 7.53 6.55 15.37
C LEU A 55 7.76 5.80 14.06
N VAL A 56 7.51 4.48 14.02
CA VAL A 56 7.61 3.68 12.79
C VAL A 56 6.49 4.10 11.82
N ARG A 57 5.25 4.21 12.27
CA ARG A 57 4.12 4.67 11.45
C ARG A 57 4.31 6.08 10.91
N GLU A 58 4.81 7.01 11.71
CA GLU A 58 5.08 8.39 11.26
C GLU A 58 6.16 8.44 10.17
N LYS A 59 7.17 7.58 10.23
CA LYS A 59 8.20 7.45 9.17
C LYS A 59 7.63 6.86 7.89
N GLU A 60 6.84 5.79 8.00
CA GLU A 60 6.18 5.15 6.87
C GLU A 60 5.23 6.14 6.17
N GLU A 61 4.42 6.90 6.90
CA GLU A 61 3.57 7.95 6.34
C GLU A 61 4.38 9.05 5.64
N GLN A 62 5.55 9.42 6.17
CA GLN A 62 6.44 10.39 5.53
C GLN A 62 7.02 9.84 4.23
N GLU A 63 7.49 8.60 4.20
CA GLU A 63 8.01 7.96 2.98
C GLU A 63 6.93 7.82 1.91
N ILE A 64 5.69 7.48 2.30
CA ILE A 64 4.52 7.44 1.44
C ILE A 64 4.23 8.80 0.81
N ASN A 65 4.27 9.85 1.60
CA ASN A 65 4.01 11.20 1.11
C ASN A 65 5.12 11.66 0.17
N LEU A 66 6.40 11.41 0.51
CA LEU A 66 7.53 11.67 -0.37
C LEU A 66 7.43 10.92 -1.70
N PHE A 67 7.04 9.63 -1.67
CA PHE A 67 6.78 8.85 -2.87
C PHE A 67 5.74 9.52 -3.77
N LYS A 68 4.60 9.93 -3.21
CA LYS A 68 3.52 10.58 -3.96
C LYS A 68 3.92 11.94 -4.55
N GLU A 69 4.80 12.66 -3.88
CA GLU A 69 5.24 13.99 -4.28
C GLU A 69 6.40 13.96 -5.27
N ASN A 70 7.28 12.97 -5.17
CA ASN A 70 8.53 12.92 -5.94
C ASN A 70 8.47 12.03 -7.17
N ILE A 71 7.38 11.28 -7.39
CA ILE A 71 7.21 10.52 -8.64
C ILE A 71 6.44 11.38 -9.66
N PHE A 72 7.07 11.57 -10.83
CA PHE A 72 6.51 12.25 -11.99
C PHE A 72 6.22 11.21 -13.07
N VAL A 73 4.98 11.09 -13.48
CA VAL A 73 4.57 10.21 -14.56
C VAL A 73 4.52 11.04 -15.83
N VAL A 74 5.39 10.73 -16.77
CA VAL A 74 5.58 11.50 -18.00
C VAL A 74 5.03 10.70 -19.18
N PHE A 75 4.04 11.24 -19.89
CA PHE A 75 3.50 10.63 -21.09
C PHE A 75 3.95 11.44 -22.30
N VAL A 76 4.77 10.83 -23.12
CA VAL A 76 5.40 11.48 -24.26
C VAL A 76 4.56 11.26 -25.51
N GLU A 77 4.06 12.35 -26.11
CA GLU A 77 3.34 12.38 -27.37
C GLU A 77 2.26 11.31 -27.48
N CYS A 78 1.40 11.23 -26.45
CA CYS A 78 0.27 10.29 -26.48
C CYS A 78 -0.60 10.54 -27.71
N GLU A 79 -1.07 9.46 -28.34
CA GLU A 79 -1.86 9.51 -29.57
C GLU A 79 -3.37 9.59 -29.25
N THR A 80 -3.79 8.97 -28.15
CA THR A 80 -5.20 8.81 -27.80
C THR A 80 -5.54 9.49 -26.48
N PRO A 81 -6.41 10.53 -26.48
CA PRO A 81 -6.82 11.23 -25.25
C PRO A 81 -7.37 10.29 -24.15
N GLY A 82 -8.08 9.22 -24.55
CA GLY A 82 -8.58 8.22 -23.63
C GLY A 82 -7.50 7.54 -22.79
N ASN A 83 -6.31 7.32 -23.35
CA ASN A 83 -5.18 6.71 -22.63
C ASN A 83 -4.61 7.63 -21.55
N ILE A 84 -4.69 8.95 -21.72
CA ILE A 84 -4.37 9.91 -20.64
C ILE A 84 -5.31 9.68 -19.46
N GLY A 85 -6.60 9.50 -19.73
CA GLY A 85 -7.60 9.23 -18.71
C GLY A 85 -7.35 7.91 -17.97
N PHE A 86 -7.11 6.81 -18.71
CA PHE A 86 -6.78 5.52 -18.13
C PHE A 86 -5.49 5.56 -17.28
N LEU A 87 -4.46 6.26 -17.76
CA LEU A 87 -3.23 6.47 -17.02
C LEU A 87 -3.48 7.25 -15.72
N ALA A 88 -4.22 8.36 -15.79
CA ALA A 88 -4.57 9.16 -14.62
C ALA A 88 -5.39 8.37 -13.58
N ARG A 89 -6.33 7.53 -14.04
CA ARG A 89 -7.07 6.61 -13.17
C ARG A 89 -6.14 5.63 -12.47
N THR A 90 -5.19 5.06 -13.21
CA THR A 90 -4.19 4.14 -12.66
C THR A 90 -3.28 4.85 -11.65
N MET A 91 -2.84 6.08 -11.94
CA MET A 91 -2.08 6.92 -11.01
C MET A 91 -2.84 7.14 -9.69
N ALA A 92 -4.14 7.44 -9.77
CA ALA A 92 -4.99 7.65 -8.61
C ALA A 92 -5.04 6.42 -7.68
N ASN A 93 -5.05 5.20 -8.23
CA ASN A 93 -5.04 3.95 -7.45
C ASN A 93 -3.80 3.83 -6.55
N PHE A 94 -2.68 4.43 -6.96
CA PHE A 94 -1.41 4.39 -6.22
C PHE A 94 -1.07 5.74 -5.55
N GLY A 95 -2.02 6.69 -5.55
CA GLY A 95 -1.85 8.01 -4.93
C GLY A 95 -0.86 8.93 -5.64
N LEU A 96 -0.44 8.61 -6.86
CA LEU A 96 0.43 9.45 -7.70
C LEU A 96 -0.38 10.62 -8.27
N LYS A 97 0.23 11.82 -8.29
CA LYS A 97 -0.47 13.06 -8.65
C LYS A 97 0.19 13.83 -9.79
N ASN A 98 1.50 13.68 -9.97
CA ASN A 98 2.27 14.52 -10.89
C ASN A 98 2.24 13.92 -12.30
N LEU A 99 1.20 14.22 -13.06
CA LEU A 99 1.10 13.88 -14.48
C LEU A 99 1.73 14.98 -15.33
N ILE A 100 2.67 14.59 -16.17
CA ILE A 100 3.34 15.43 -17.14
C ILE A 100 2.99 14.91 -18.53
N LEU A 101 2.51 15.80 -19.37
CA LEU A 101 2.17 15.50 -20.76
C LEU A 101 3.13 16.26 -21.68
N ILE A 102 3.85 15.53 -22.52
CA ILE A 102 4.72 16.13 -23.52
C ILE A 102 4.03 16.10 -24.86
N ASN A 103 3.83 17.28 -25.44
CA ASN A 103 3.16 17.46 -26.75
C ASN A 103 1.92 16.56 -26.93
N PRO A 104 0.96 16.61 -25.99
CA PRO A 104 -0.25 15.77 -26.08
C PRO A 104 -1.20 16.28 -27.17
N PRO A 105 -2.11 15.45 -27.69
CA PRO A 105 -3.23 15.94 -28.48
C PRO A 105 -4.16 16.80 -27.60
N THR A 106 -5.10 17.50 -28.23
CA THR A 106 -6.11 18.28 -27.50
C THR A 106 -6.82 17.36 -26.49
N LEU A 107 -6.84 17.79 -25.24
CA LEU A 107 -7.57 17.08 -24.18
C LEU A 107 -9.08 17.16 -24.45
N THR A 108 -9.66 16.03 -24.79
CA THR A 108 -11.09 15.90 -25.05
C THR A 108 -11.83 15.41 -23.81
N ASN A 109 -13.18 15.48 -23.83
CA ASN A 109 -14.02 14.90 -22.78
C ASN A 109 -13.75 13.42 -22.53
N GLU A 110 -13.21 12.70 -23.51
CA GLU A 110 -12.83 11.30 -23.38
C GLU A 110 -11.77 11.08 -22.31
N ALA A 111 -10.72 11.91 -22.27
CA ALA A 111 -9.68 11.84 -21.26
C ALA A 111 -10.27 11.95 -19.85
N PHE A 112 -11.17 12.90 -19.63
CA PHE A 112 -11.82 13.11 -18.35
C PHE A 112 -12.81 12.00 -17.99
N TYR A 113 -13.52 11.46 -18.98
CA TYR A 113 -14.46 10.35 -18.78
C TYR A 113 -13.72 9.07 -18.34
N GLN A 114 -12.63 8.72 -19.04
CA GLN A 114 -11.85 7.53 -18.71
C GLN A 114 -11.10 7.66 -17.38
N ALA A 115 -10.75 8.88 -16.96
CA ALA A 115 -10.08 9.11 -15.68
C ALA A 115 -10.96 8.84 -14.46
N THR A 116 -12.30 8.91 -14.59
CA THR A 116 -13.24 8.67 -13.47
C THR A 116 -12.85 9.48 -12.21
N HIS A 117 -12.53 8.81 -11.09
CA HIS A 117 -12.06 9.45 -9.86
C HIS A 117 -10.66 10.09 -9.98
N GLY A 118 -9.86 9.72 -10.99
CA GLY A 118 -8.56 10.35 -11.30
C GLY A 118 -8.66 11.63 -12.13
N LYS A 119 -9.87 12.17 -12.37
CA LYS A 119 -10.11 13.37 -13.17
C LYS A 119 -9.27 14.58 -12.72
N TYR A 120 -9.12 14.76 -11.42
CA TYR A 120 -8.29 15.83 -10.85
C TYR A 120 -6.82 15.75 -11.27
N ILE A 121 -6.28 14.57 -11.61
CA ILE A 121 -4.92 14.40 -12.12
C ILE A 121 -4.82 14.95 -13.54
N VAL A 122 -5.82 14.68 -14.38
CA VAL A 122 -5.88 15.24 -15.74
C VAL A 122 -6.03 16.76 -15.71
N GLU A 123 -6.90 17.29 -14.83
CA GLU A 123 -7.13 18.72 -14.63
C GLU A 123 -5.87 19.47 -14.15
N ASN A 124 -5.01 18.81 -13.36
CA ASN A 124 -3.77 19.38 -12.84
C ASN A 124 -2.52 18.93 -13.63
N ALA A 125 -2.69 18.22 -14.74
CA ALA A 125 -1.58 17.79 -15.57
C ALA A 125 -0.80 19.01 -16.12
N LYS A 126 0.52 18.91 -16.04
CA LYS A 126 1.37 19.96 -16.64
C LYS A 126 1.74 19.55 -18.07
N ILE A 127 1.58 20.49 -18.99
CA ILE A 127 1.84 20.26 -20.41
C ILE A 127 3.11 21.00 -20.80
N PHE A 128 4.00 20.31 -21.52
CA PHE A 128 5.22 20.87 -22.06
C PHE A 128 5.35 20.53 -23.55
N PRO A 129 5.93 21.42 -24.37
CA PRO A 129 6.19 21.13 -25.78
C PRO A 129 7.19 19.99 -25.97
N THR A 130 8.25 19.96 -25.15
CA THR A 130 9.34 18.97 -25.23
C THR A 130 9.76 18.43 -23.86
N LEU A 131 10.47 17.32 -23.86
CA LEU A 131 11.10 16.78 -22.63
C LEU A 131 12.13 17.76 -22.06
N ASP A 132 12.86 18.47 -22.90
CA ASP A 132 13.85 19.44 -22.46
C ASP A 132 13.20 20.60 -21.69
N ASP A 133 12.06 21.11 -22.16
CA ASP A 133 11.29 22.13 -21.45
C ASP A 133 10.84 21.64 -20.08
N PHE A 134 10.39 20.39 -19.99
CA PHE A 134 10.06 19.79 -18.70
C PHE A 134 11.26 19.72 -17.78
N TYR A 135 12.39 19.22 -18.24
CA TYR A 135 13.62 19.10 -17.42
C TYR A 135 14.20 20.46 -17.01
N GLN A 136 14.01 21.50 -17.83
CA GLN A 136 14.38 22.87 -17.46
C GLN A 136 13.44 23.47 -16.41
N SER A 137 12.17 23.09 -16.41
CA SER A 137 11.17 23.61 -15.47
C SER A 137 11.39 23.14 -14.03
N GLN A 138 12.00 21.96 -13.86
CA GLN A 138 12.31 21.40 -12.56
C GLN A 138 13.42 20.34 -12.65
N ARG A 139 14.24 20.30 -11.60
CA ARG A 139 15.27 19.27 -11.49
C ARG A 139 14.63 17.90 -11.32
N ILE A 140 15.04 16.94 -12.16
CA ILE A 140 14.75 15.52 -12.03
C ILE A 140 16.07 14.83 -11.69
N ASP A 141 16.07 14.05 -10.60
CA ASP A 141 17.28 13.39 -10.10
C ASP A 141 17.46 12.00 -10.71
N PHE A 142 16.36 11.35 -11.15
CA PHE A 142 16.39 10.01 -11.73
C PHE A 142 15.33 9.85 -12.82
N LYS A 143 15.73 9.34 -13.97
CA LYS A 143 14.88 9.17 -15.15
C LYS A 143 14.77 7.71 -15.51
N VAL A 144 13.54 7.22 -15.67
CA VAL A 144 13.22 5.83 -15.99
C VAL A 144 12.45 5.78 -17.30
N ALA A 145 12.98 5.09 -18.30
CA ALA A 145 12.28 4.81 -19.54
C ALA A 145 11.48 3.51 -19.42
N SER A 146 10.20 3.49 -19.79
CA SER A 146 9.44 2.24 -19.96
C SER A 146 9.49 1.77 -21.41
N THR A 147 9.72 0.46 -21.61
CA THR A 147 9.72 -0.16 -22.95
C THR A 147 9.03 -1.51 -22.95
N GLY A 148 8.26 -1.79 -24.02
CA GLY A 148 7.70 -3.12 -24.26
C GLY A 148 8.67 -4.07 -24.98
N MET A 149 9.77 -3.54 -25.54
CA MET A 149 10.76 -4.34 -26.25
C MET A 149 12.12 -4.24 -25.56
N ALA A 150 12.60 -5.35 -25.01
CA ALA A 150 13.95 -5.45 -24.52
C ALA A 150 14.94 -5.29 -25.70
N GLY A 151 15.94 -4.43 -25.54
CA GLY A 151 17.04 -4.32 -26.50
C GLY A 151 17.84 -5.62 -26.54
N GLY A 152 18.39 -5.98 -27.72
CA GLY A 152 19.36 -7.06 -27.82
C GLY A 152 20.64 -6.74 -27.04
N SER A 153 21.45 -7.77 -26.75
CA SER A 153 22.68 -7.70 -25.94
C SER A 153 23.74 -6.68 -26.40
N TYR A 154 23.58 -6.13 -27.58
CA TYR A 154 24.51 -5.13 -28.18
C TYR A 154 24.13 -3.67 -27.84
N ASN A 155 22.95 -3.42 -27.28
CA ASN A 155 22.51 -2.06 -26.96
C ASN A 155 22.45 -1.88 -25.44
N LEU A 156 23.55 -1.45 -24.82
CA LEU A 156 23.72 -1.33 -23.37
C LEU A 156 22.68 -0.41 -22.73
N SER A 157 22.27 0.65 -23.42
CA SER A 157 21.23 1.58 -22.94
C SER A 157 19.83 0.94 -22.81
N ARG A 158 19.64 -0.23 -23.38
CA ARG A 158 18.37 -0.94 -23.43
C ARG A 158 18.36 -2.28 -22.70
N ILE A 159 19.31 -2.52 -21.82
CA ILE A 159 19.22 -3.66 -20.90
C ILE A 159 18.21 -3.28 -19.83
N PRO A 160 16.95 -3.74 -19.95
CA PRO A 160 15.92 -3.30 -19.01
C PRO A 160 16.02 -4.11 -17.71
N ILE A 161 15.72 -3.43 -16.62
CA ILE A 161 15.42 -4.10 -15.36
C ILE A 161 13.92 -4.46 -15.28
N LYS A 162 13.58 -5.38 -14.40
CA LYS A 162 12.19 -5.71 -14.11
C LYS A 162 11.56 -4.66 -13.20
N PRO A 163 10.22 -4.48 -13.23
CA PRO A 163 9.53 -3.54 -12.33
C PRO A 163 9.82 -3.78 -10.84
N GLU A 164 9.99 -5.03 -10.42
CA GLU A 164 10.35 -5.38 -9.04
C GLU A 164 11.74 -4.81 -8.64
N GLU A 165 12.72 -4.89 -9.54
CA GLU A 165 14.07 -4.37 -9.32
C GLU A 165 14.05 -2.83 -9.27
N LEU A 166 13.23 -2.20 -10.12
CA LEU A 166 13.00 -0.76 -10.10
C LEU A 166 12.39 -0.34 -8.75
N GLY A 167 11.38 -1.07 -8.27
CA GLY A 167 10.74 -0.80 -6.97
C GLY A 167 11.71 -0.81 -5.80
N LYS A 168 12.73 -1.67 -5.84
CA LYS A 168 13.79 -1.78 -4.82
C LYS A 168 14.83 -0.66 -4.93
N SER A 169 15.10 -0.17 -6.14
CA SER A 169 16.19 0.78 -6.42
C SER A 169 15.79 2.25 -6.28
N ILE A 170 14.52 2.60 -6.40
CA ILE A 170 14.07 4.00 -6.31
C ILE A 170 14.20 4.52 -4.88
N ASN A 171 14.90 5.65 -4.75
CA ASN A 171 14.92 6.44 -3.51
C ASN A 171 13.77 7.45 -3.52
N VAL A 172 12.85 7.34 -2.55
CA VAL A 172 11.67 8.23 -2.44
C VAL A 172 12.01 9.71 -2.22
N SER A 173 13.22 10.01 -1.75
CA SER A 173 13.68 11.40 -1.57
C SER A 173 14.09 12.05 -2.89
N ASN A 174 14.34 11.28 -3.95
CA ASN A 174 14.74 11.76 -5.25
C ASN A 174 13.50 12.01 -6.12
N LYS A 175 13.53 13.11 -6.87
CA LYS A 175 12.54 13.38 -7.90
C LYS A 175 12.77 12.44 -9.08
N THR A 176 11.87 11.50 -9.27
CA THR A 176 11.98 10.46 -10.30
C THR A 176 10.94 10.68 -11.39
N ALA A 177 11.37 10.74 -12.64
CA ALA A 177 10.48 10.77 -13.80
C ALA A 177 10.39 9.37 -14.42
N ILE A 178 9.17 8.87 -14.59
CA ILE A 178 8.88 7.60 -15.27
C ILE A 178 8.22 7.93 -16.59
N LEU A 179 8.94 7.66 -17.68
CA LEU A 179 8.55 8.01 -19.03
C LEU A 179 7.80 6.86 -19.69
N PHE A 180 6.63 7.16 -20.20
CA PHE A 180 5.85 6.32 -21.09
C PHE A 180 5.81 6.97 -22.47
N GLY A 181 6.06 6.19 -23.50
CA GLY A 181 6.08 6.68 -24.88
C GLY A 181 4.73 6.59 -25.58
N ARG A 182 4.74 6.91 -26.87
CA ARG A 182 3.62 6.81 -27.81
C ARG A 182 3.06 5.39 -27.85
N GLU A 183 1.77 5.27 -28.09
CA GLU A 183 1.10 3.96 -28.13
C GLU A 183 1.61 3.09 -29.27
N GLY A 184 1.85 3.67 -30.45
CA GLY A 184 2.32 2.93 -31.61
C GLY A 184 3.80 2.56 -31.57
N ASN A 185 4.67 3.52 -31.25
CA ASN A 185 6.13 3.39 -31.41
C ASN A 185 6.92 3.45 -30.10
N GLY A 186 6.27 3.72 -28.96
CA GLY A 186 6.94 3.88 -27.68
C GLY A 186 7.82 5.12 -27.58
N LEU A 187 8.86 5.04 -26.78
CA LEU A 187 9.91 6.05 -26.69
C LEU A 187 10.93 5.85 -27.81
N THR A 188 11.44 6.95 -28.35
CA THR A 188 12.55 6.94 -29.31
C THR A 188 13.85 6.47 -28.65
N ASN A 189 14.83 6.07 -29.45
CA ASN A 189 16.15 5.69 -28.94
C ASN A 189 16.78 6.82 -28.13
N LYS A 190 16.71 8.06 -28.64
CA LYS A 190 17.26 9.24 -27.96
C LYS A 190 16.60 9.45 -26.59
N GLU A 191 15.27 9.34 -26.48
CA GLU A 191 14.55 9.49 -25.23
C GLU A 191 14.92 8.40 -24.22
N ILE A 192 15.19 7.17 -24.69
CA ILE A 192 15.66 6.06 -23.83
C ILE A 192 17.11 6.30 -23.40
N ASP A 193 17.97 6.73 -24.32
CA ASP A 193 19.40 6.98 -24.05
C ASP A 193 19.61 8.15 -23.08
N ASP A 194 18.67 9.10 -23.03
CA ASP A 194 18.66 10.23 -22.09
C ASP A 194 18.15 9.84 -20.68
N CYS A 195 17.71 8.59 -20.48
CA CYS A 195 17.27 8.07 -19.18
C CYS A 195 18.40 7.29 -18.48
N ASP A 196 18.35 7.30 -17.15
CA ASP A 196 19.33 6.61 -16.30
C ASP A 196 19.15 5.10 -16.33
N ILE A 197 17.91 4.63 -16.52
CA ILE A 197 17.57 3.21 -16.54
C ILE A 197 16.35 2.95 -17.42
N CYS A 198 16.29 1.73 -17.96
CA CYS A 198 15.14 1.24 -18.70
C CYS A 198 14.42 0.15 -17.92
N VAL A 199 13.09 0.19 -17.87
CA VAL A 199 12.24 -0.85 -17.26
C VAL A 199 11.42 -1.53 -18.33
N SER A 200 11.33 -2.87 -18.27
CA SER A 200 10.48 -3.66 -19.15
C SER A 200 9.73 -4.72 -18.35
N ILE A 201 8.48 -4.89 -18.67
CA ILE A 201 7.62 -5.90 -18.06
C ILE A 201 7.78 -7.20 -18.87
N PRO A 202 8.19 -8.31 -18.26
CA PRO A 202 8.20 -9.60 -18.92
C PRO A 202 6.80 -10.00 -19.37
N THR A 203 6.64 -10.22 -20.66
CA THR A 203 5.38 -10.63 -21.31
C THR A 203 5.63 -11.80 -22.24
N ASP A 204 4.56 -12.39 -22.76
CA ASP A 204 4.70 -13.42 -23.78
C ASP A 204 5.30 -12.84 -25.09
N PRO A 205 6.32 -13.48 -25.68
CA PRO A 205 6.99 -12.99 -26.88
C PRO A 205 6.07 -12.85 -28.11
N THR A 206 4.95 -13.55 -28.13
CA THR A 206 3.99 -13.49 -29.26
C THR A 206 3.19 -12.19 -29.27
N TYR A 207 2.98 -11.58 -28.10
CA TYR A 207 2.28 -10.29 -27.94
C TYR A 207 2.88 -9.48 -26.77
N PRO A 208 4.06 -8.90 -26.97
CA PRO A 208 4.82 -8.31 -25.85
C PRO A 208 4.34 -6.92 -25.43
N ILE A 209 3.55 -6.24 -26.26
CA ILE A 209 3.19 -4.83 -26.02
C ILE A 209 1.86 -4.76 -25.26
N MET A 210 1.87 -4.08 -24.13
CA MET A 210 0.69 -3.84 -23.31
C MET A 210 0.15 -2.42 -23.56
N ASN A 211 -1.16 -2.25 -23.35
CA ASN A 211 -1.71 -0.90 -23.22
C ASN A 211 -1.00 -0.15 -22.08
N ILE A 212 -0.76 1.15 -22.27
CA ILE A 212 0.00 1.97 -21.36
C ILE A 212 -0.52 1.94 -19.91
N SER A 213 -1.83 1.96 -19.71
CA SER A 213 -2.41 1.92 -18.37
C SER A 213 -2.15 0.59 -17.66
N HIS A 214 -2.11 -0.52 -18.39
CA HIS A 214 -1.77 -1.84 -17.84
C HIS A 214 -0.28 -1.92 -17.48
N ALA A 215 0.59 -1.42 -18.35
CA ALA A 215 2.02 -1.34 -18.07
C ALA A 215 2.29 -0.43 -16.85
N ALA A 216 1.65 0.72 -16.80
CA ALA A 216 1.73 1.64 -15.68
C ALA A 216 1.24 1.01 -14.37
N ALA A 217 0.15 0.24 -14.40
CA ALA A 217 -0.38 -0.43 -13.22
C ALA A 217 0.63 -1.41 -12.62
N ILE A 218 1.31 -2.19 -13.43
CA ILE A 218 2.34 -3.15 -12.96
C ILE A 218 3.54 -2.39 -12.38
N ILE A 219 4.04 -1.37 -13.07
CA ILE A 219 5.17 -0.57 -12.60
C ILE A 219 4.82 0.13 -11.29
N PHE A 220 3.67 0.80 -11.22
CA PHE A 220 3.25 1.52 -10.02
C PHE A 220 2.97 0.57 -8.85
N TYR A 221 2.43 -0.62 -9.10
CA TYR A 221 2.23 -1.64 -8.08
C TYR A 221 3.56 -2.08 -7.45
N GLU A 222 4.57 -2.36 -8.25
CA GLU A 222 5.88 -2.78 -7.74
C GLU A 222 6.60 -1.64 -6.99
N LEU A 223 6.45 -0.39 -7.46
CA LEU A 223 6.95 0.79 -6.74
C LEU A 223 6.25 0.97 -5.40
N PHE A 224 4.94 0.84 -5.38
CA PHE A 224 4.10 1.05 -4.22
C PHE A 224 4.28 -0.07 -3.19
N LYS A 225 4.27 -1.32 -3.61
CA LYS A 225 4.49 -2.51 -2.78
C LYS A 225 5.80 -2.46 -2.00
N ASN A 226 6.87 -1.98 -2.60
CA ASN A 226 8.18 -1.90 -1.96
C ASN A 226 8.32 -0.73 -0.97
N LYS A 227 7.33 0.18 -0.92
CA LYS A 227 7.32 1.34 0.00
C LYS A 227 6.26 1.21 1.09
N HIS A 228 5.47 0.15 1.03
CA HIS A 228 4.39 -0.09 1.99
C HIS A 228 4.46 -1.54 2.45
N GLU A 229 4.66 -1.75 3.73
CA GLU A 229 4.24 -2.99 4.34
C GLU A 229 2.70 -2.94 4.46
N PHE A 230 2.02 -3.47 3.44
CA PHE A 230 0.58 -3.72 3.53
C PHE A 230 0.33 -4.88 4.50
N GLY A 231 0.34 -4.57 5.80
CA GLY A 231 -0.53 -5.30 6.68
C GLY A 231 -1.96 -4.84 6.40
N VAL A 232 -2.87 -5.71 6.02
CA VAL A 232 -4.30 -5.42 6.17
C VAL A 232 -4.46 -4.97 7.61
N GLU A 233 -5.00 -3.76 7.85
CA GLU A 233 -5.08 -3.18 9.19
C GLU A 233 -5.61 -4.22 10.18
N GLY A 234 -4.76 -4.63 11.14
CA GLY A 234 -5.09 -5.64 12.14
C GLY A 234 -4.73 -7.09 11.80
N LEU A 235 -4.16 -7.40 10.64
CA LEU A 235 -3.58 -8.72 10.35
C LEU A 235 -2.08 -8.71 10.61
N VAL A 236 -1.69 -8.72 11.86
CA VAL A 236 -0.30 -8.95 12.27
C VAL A 236 -0.07 -10.45 12.32
N GLU A 237 0.96 -10.93 11.63
CA GLU A 237 1.38 -12.33 11.72
C GLU A 237 1.76 -12.65 13.18
N SER A 238 1.38 -13.83 13.65
CA SER A 238 1.76 -14.31 14.97
C SER A 238 3.28 -14.41 15.08
N SER A 239 3.82 -14.04 16.23
CA SER A 239 5.24 -14.14 16.52
C SER A 239 5.71 -15.61 16.48
N ASP A 240 7.00 -15.80 16.22
CA ASP A 240 7.62 -17.15 16.27
C ASP A 240 7.35 -17.84 17.61
N LEU A 241 7.35 -17.09 18.71
CA LEU A 241 7.02 -17.57 20.04
C LEU A 241 5.58 -18.08 20.16
N GLU A 242 4.61 -17.42 19.52
CA GLU A 242 3.22 -17.87 19.51
C GLU A 242 3.06 -19.14 18.68
N LYS A 243 3.77 -19.25 17.56
CA LYS A 243 3.84 -20.48 16.75
C LYS A 243 4.47 -21.64 17.50
N GLU A 244 5.57 -21.40 18.23
CA GLU A 244 6.20 -22.39 19.09
C GLU A 244 5.24 -22.93 20.17
N TYR A 245 4.46 -22.06 20.80
CA TYR A 245 3.44 -22.48 21.77
C TYR A 245 2.37 -23.35 21.14
N LEU A 246 1.92 -23.06 19.93
CA LEU A 246 0.95 -23.91 19.21
C LEU A 246 1.53 -25.30 18.93
N ILE A 247 2.79 -25.36 18.52
CA ILE A 247 3.47 -26.63 18.23
C ILE A 247 3.62 -27.45 19.51
N LYS A 248 4.00 -26.79 20.62
CA LYS A 248 4.12 -27.45 21.93
C LYS A 248 2.75 -27.97 22.43
N ASP A 249 1.69 -27.16 22.32
CA ASP A 249 0.36 -27.59 22.71
C ASP A 249 -0.15 -28.78 21.87
N MET A 250 0.21 -28.82 20.58
CA MET A 250 -0.11 -29.96 19.71
C MET A 250 0.72 -31.21 20.06
N GLN A 251 2.01 -31.04 20.41
CA GLN A 251 2.86 -32.14 20.87
C GLN A 251 2.23 -32.83 22.09
N GLU A 252 1.86 -32.04 23.10
CA GLU A 252 1.22 -32.56 24.32
C GLU A 252 -0.07 -33.32 24.01
N LEU A 253 -0.89 -32.84 23.05
CA LEU A 253 -2.10 -33.55 22.62
C LEU A 253 -1.80 -34.87 21.90
N ILE A 254 -0.79 -34.89 21.03
CA ILE A 254 -0.39 -36.08 20.31
C ILE A 254 0.11 -37.16 21.29
N ASP A 255 0.75 -36.76 22.38
CA ASP A 255 1.25 -37.69 23.39
C ASP A 255 0.15 -38.44 24.11
N TYR A 256 -1.07 -37.88 24.23
CA TYR A 256 -2.26 -38.58 24.77
C TYR A 256 -2.85 -39.63 23.79
N LEU A 257 -2.47 -39.62 22.52
CA LEU A 257 -3.02 -40.60 21.56
C LEU A 257 -2.36 -41.97 21.70
N ASP A 258 -3.18 -43.00 21.73
CA ASP A 258 -2.74 -44.37 21.70
C ASP A 258 -2.44 -44.81 20.24
N ILE A 259 -1.33 -44.30 19.70
CA ILE A 259 -0.86 -44.61 18.35
C ILE A 259 0.66 -44.83 18.36
N PRO A 260 1.22 -45.59 17.40
CA PRO A 260 2.65 -45.84 17.30
C PRO A 260 3.50 -44.57 17.27
N GLU A 261 4.63 -44.56 17.91
CA GLU A 261 5.54 -43.41 18.06
C GLU A 261 5.96 -42.77 16.72
N HIS A 262 6.14 -43.58 15.67
CA HIS A 262 6.47 -43.06 14.36
C HIS A 262 5.31 -42.21 13.77
N LYS A 263 4.04 -42.54 14.06
CA LYS A 263 2.86 -41.76 13.65
C LYS A 263 2.76 -40.46 14.45
N LYS A 264 3.04 -40.48 15.75
CA LYS A 264 3.12 -39.28 16.60
C LYS A 264 4.12 -38.27 16.04
N ARG A 265 5.33 -38.74 15.77
CA ARG A 265 6.43 -37.94 15.21
C ARG A 265 6.08 -37.36 13.83
N ASN A 266 5.49 -38.16 12.94
CA ASN A 266 5.06 -37.68 11.63
C ASN A 266 3.93 -36.67 11.72
N GLY A 267 2.97 -36.87 12.61
CA GLY A 267 1.86 -35.93 12.87
C GLY A 267 2.37 -34.57 13.35
N LEU A 268 3.26 -34.55 14.32
CA LEU A 268 3.87 -33.33 14.81
C LEU A 268 4.69 -32.61 13.74
N LYS A 269 5.51 -33.36 12.98
CA LYS A 269 6.29 -32.77 11.88
C LYS A 269 5.38 -32.14 10.82
N THR A 270 4.28 -32.82 10.49
CA THR A 270 3.30 -32.27 9.53
C THR A 270 2.66 -31.00 10.06
N PHE A 271 2.22 -30.97 11.31
CA PHE A 271 1.66 -29.79 11.93
C PHE A 271 2.64 -28.62 11.97
N ASN A 272 3.90 -28.89 12.39
CA ASN A 272 4.95 -27.88 12.37
C ASN A 272 5.17 -27.31 10.96
N ASN A 273 5.24 -28.15 9.93
CA ASN A 273 5.40 -27.71 8.55
C ASN A 273 4.22 -26.85 8.06
N ILE A 274 2.98 -27.15 8.51
CA ILE A 274 1.81 -26.35 8.17
C ILE A 274 1.91 -24.99 8.86
N VAL A 275 2.14 -24.95 10.17
CA VAL A 275 2.25 -23.72 10.96
C VAL A 275 3.37 -22.82 10.45
N SER A 276 4.53 -23.40 10.09
CA SER A 276 5.69 -22.64 9.59
C SER A 276 5.47 -22.05 8.19
N ARG A 277 4.61 -22.64 7.37
CA ARG A 277 4.30 -22.14 6.01
C ARG A 277 3.09 -21.23 5.95
N ALA A 278 2.21 -21.28 6.96
CA ALA A 278 0.98 -20.51 6.99
C ALA A 278 1.22 -19.11 7.55
N PHE A 279 0.59 -18.12 6.92
CA PHE A 279 0.41 -16.81 7.54
C PHE A 279 -0.70 -16.94 8.60
N ILE A 280 -0.30 -17.04 9.87
CA ILE A 280 -1.23 -17.18 10.99
C ILE A 280 -1.26 -15.86 11.75
N THR A 281 -2.43 -15.25 11.86
CA THR A 281 -2.61 -14.02 12.65
C THR A 281 -2.56 -14.31 14.15
N GLY A 282 -2.20 -13.31 14.97
CA GLY A 282 -2.21 -13.45 16.42
C GLY A 282 -3.60 -13.85 16.97
N ARG A 283 -4.71 -13.45 16.33
CA ARG A 283 -6.08 -13.89 16.70
C ARG A 283 -6.32 -15.37 16.41
N GLU A 284 -5.87 -15.84 15.26
CA GLU A 284 -5.97 -17.26 14.87
C GLU A 284 -5.11 -18.12 15.78
N ALA A 285 -3.88 -17.72 16.07
CA ALA A 285 -3.00 -18.39 17.01
C ALA A 285 -3.63 -18.48 18.40
N HIS A 286 -4.21 -17.38 18.90
CA HIS A 286 -4.90 -17.37 20.19
C HIS A 286 -6.14 -18.29 20.23
N THR A 287 -6.93 -18.28 19.14
CA THR A 287 -8.13 -19.14 19.01
C THR A 287 -7.74 -20.62 19.00
N LEU A 288 -6.74 -21.00 18.18
CA LEU A 288 -6.21 -22.36 18.12
C LEU A 288 -5.68 -22.81 19.49
N LYS A 289 -4.88 -21.96 20.14
CA LYS A 289 -4.37 -22.23 21.50
C LYS A 289 -5.49 -22.48 22.51
N GLY A 290 -6.59 -21.70 22.43
CA GLY A 290 -7.76 -21.89 23.28
C GLY A 290 -8.44 -23.24 23.06
N ILE A 291 -8.56 -23.69 21.82
CA ILE A 291 -9.11 -25.00 21.46
C ILE A 291 -8.20 -26.14 21.95
N LEU A 292 -6.91 -26.07 21.63
CA LEU A 292 -5.93 -27.09 22.02
C LEU A 292 -5.87 -27.25 23.56
N ARG A 293 -5.92 -26.13 24.29
CA ARG A 293 -5.96 -26.16 25.76
C ARG A 293 -7.21 -26.87 26.30
N ARG A 294 -8.39 -26.61 25.72
CA ARG A 294 -9.63 -27.29 26.14
C ARG A 294 -9.59 -28.78 25.85
N LEU A 295 -9.02 -29.16 24.71
CA LEU A 295 -8.83 -30.58 24.37
C LEU A 295 -7.88 -31.27 25.37
N LYS A 296 -6.77 -30.62 25.78
CA LYS A 296 -5.85 -31.16 26.79
C LYS A 296 -6.54 -31.39 28.11
N ILE A 297 -7.33 -30.44 28.60
CA ILE A 297 -8.08 -30.57 29.86
C ILE A 297 -9.01 -31.78 29.75
N LYS A 298 -9.78 -31.90 28.67
CA LYS A 298 -10.76 -33.00 28.50
C LYS A 298 -10.10 -34.38 28.38
N LEU A 299 -8.90 -34.46 27.81
CA LEU A 299 -8.14 -35.70 27.69
C LEU A 299 -7.40 -36.06 28.99
N GLY A 300 -6.98 -35.05 29.77
CA GLY A 300 -6.31 -35.26 31.07
C GLY A 300 -7.24 -35.57 32.24
N GLU A 301 -8.56 -35.37 32.06
CA GLU A 301 -9.61 -35.74 33.04
C GLU A 301 -10.00 -37.22 32.95
N LYS A 302 -9.41 -38.02 32.04
CA LYS A 302 -9.58 -39.46 31.96
C LYS A 302 -8.46 -40.19 32.69
#